data_ef7741eef10c9ed6251114e7810aa408
#
_entry.id   ef7741eef10c9ed6251114e7810aa408
#
_cell.length_a   1.000
_cell.length_b   1.000
_cell.length_c   1.000
_cell.angle_alpha   90.00
_cell.angle_beta   90.00
_cell.angle_gamma   90.00
#
_symmetry.space_group_name_H-M   'P 1'
#
loop_
_entity.id
_entity.type
_entity.pdbx_description
1 polymer ?
#
loop_
_entity_poly.entity_id
_entity_poly.type
_entity_poly.pdbx_seq_one_letter_code
_entity_poly.pdbx_strand_id
1 'polypeptide(L)'
;MTVLMFFVIYFGSVVLLCSYNFITCGNFWRTGYSALNRKWFFFYSLIIESIVLVVLPQVRYLFNEPYINSMLGTILFVLVLIVCNMGTQYIGIKRLVDIGITNPKWYLGINFLLLGSILLPGEIKSIIVHSVNMVVLVMPSQTIKNNK
;
A
#
# COMPACT_ATOMS: atom_id res chain seq x y z
N MET A 1 -10.95 -10.08 9.09
CA MET A 1 -9.49 -10.31 9.02
C MET A 1 -9.00 -10.52 10.45
N THR A 2 -8.21 -11.56 10.70
CA THR A 2 -7.64 -11.80 12.04
C THR A 2 -6.44 -10.87 12.27
N VAL A 3 -6.15 -10.56 13.55
CA VAL A 3 -4.98 -9.75 13.92
C VAL A 3 -3.68 -10.36 13.38
N LEU A 4 -3.57 -11.68 13.37
CA LEU A 4 -2.42 -12.37 12.78
C LEU A 4 -2.25 -12.06 11.28
N MET A 5 -3.33 -12.13 10.50
CA MET A 5 -3.29 -11.80 9.06
C MET A 5 -2.86 -10.35 8.82
N PHE A 6 -3.30 -9.41 9.66
CA PHE A 6 -2.85 -8.03 9.58
C PHE A 6 -1.32 -7.93 9.69
N PHE A 7 -0.72 -8.56 10.70
CA PHE A 7 0.74 -8.54 10.87
C PHE A 7 1.46 -9.21 9.72
N VAL A 8 0.97 -10.37 9.25
CA VAL A 8 1.56 -11.08 8.10
C VAL A 8 1.55 -10.21 6.84
N ILE A 9 0.44 -9.53 6.54
CA ILE A 9 0.33 -8.66 5.37
C ILE A 9 1.25 -7.46 5.53
N TYR A 10 1.24 -6.79 6.68
CA TYR A 10 2.06 -5.59 6.88
C TYR A 10 3.55 -5.90 6.82
N PHE A 11 4.05 -6.81 7.66
CA PHE A 11 5.48 -7.15 7.68
C PHE A 11 5.94 -7.83 6.39
N GLY A 12 5.11 -8.68 5.79
CA GLY A 12 5.39 -9.29 4.49
C GLY A 12 5.58 -8.24 3.39
N SER A 13 4.74 -7.20 3.36
CA SER A 13 4.88 -6.10 2.40
C SER A 13 6.12 -5.24 2.65
N VAL A 14 6.48 -4.98 3.91
CA VAL A 14 7.70 -4.25 4.25
C VAL A 14 8.94 -5.05 3.84
N VAL A 15 8.98 -6.34 4.13
CA VAL A 15 10.07 -7.24 3.71
C VAL A 15 10.20 -7.27 2.19
N LEU A 16 9.07 -7.39 1.47
CA LEU A 16 9.06 -7.38 0.02
C LEU A 16 9.56 -6.05 -0.56
N LEU A 17 9.16 -4.92 0.03
CA LEU A 17 9.64 -3.59 -0.34
C LEU A 17 11.14 -3.44 -0.10
N CYS A 18 11.65 -3.89 1.06
CA CYS A 18 13.07 -3.87 1.37
C CYS A 18 13.88 -4.75 0.40
N SER A 19 13.38 -5.95 0.10
CA SER A 19 13.99 -6.87 -0.87
C SER A 19 14.04 -6.26 -2.27
N TYR A 20 12.96 -5.64 -2.72
CA TYR A 20 12.91 -4.90 -3.98
C TYR A 20 13.96 -3.77 -4.02
N ASN A 21 14.06 -2.98 -2.95
CA ASN A 21 15.04 -1.91 -2.85
C ASN A 21 16.48 -2.46 -2.89
N PHE A 22 16.74 -3.58 -2.22
CA PHE A 22 18.06 -4.22 -2.23
C PHE A 22 18.43 -4.70 -3.63
N ILE A 23 17.52 -5.38 -4.32
CA ILE A 23 17.74 -5.87 -5.68
C ILE A 23 17.97 -4.72 -6.67
N THR A 24 17.20 -3.63 -6.57
CA THR A 24 17.26 -2.52 -7.52
C THR A 24 18.36 -1.51 -7.23
N CYS A 25 18.78 -1.36 -5.98
CA CYS A 25 19.66 -0.28 -5.53
C CYS A 25 20.79 -0.71 -4.59
N GLY A 26 20.91 -2.01 -4.29
CA GLY A 26 21.92 -2.54 -3.35
C GLY A 26 21.72 -2.10 -1.89
N ASN A 27 20.59 -1.49 -1.55
CA ASN A 27 20.31 -0.99 -0.21
C ASN A 27 18.86 -1.31 0.20
N PHE A 28 18.67 -1.99 1.34
CA PHE A 28 17.33 -2.27 1.89
C PHE A 28 16.53 -1.01 2.19
N TRP A 29 17.20 0.07 2.63
CA TRP A 29 16.62 1.34 2.97
C TRP A 29 17.03 2.42 1.97
N ARG A 30 16.57 2.27 0.74
CA ARG A 30 16.82 3.27 -0.30
C ARG A 30 16.51 4.67 0.21
N THR A 31 17.50 5.58 0.07
CA THR A 31 17.36 6.98 0.49
C THR A 31 16.83 7.89 -0.62
N GLY A 32 17.06 7.55 -1.89
CA GLY A 32 16.68 8.36 -3.05
C GLY A 32 15.50 7.79 -3.82
N TYR A 33 14.27 8.00 -3.33
CA TYR A 33 13.06 7.75 -4.14
C TYR A 33 12.82 8.90 -5.11
N SER A 34 12.49 8.58 -6.37
CA SER A 34 11.99 9.59 -7.31
C SER A 34 10.63 10.11 -6.86
N ALA A 35 10.42 11.43 -6.94
CA ALA A 35 9.14 12.03 -6.62
C ALA A 35 8.01 11.52 -7.53
N LEU A 36 6.83 11.34 -6.97
CA LEU A 36 5.63 10.93 -7.70
C LEU A 36 4.62 12.06 -7.64
N ASN A 37 4.33 12.68 -8.79
CA ASN A 37 3.38 13.78 -8.84
C ASN A 37 1.94 13.32 -8.53
N ARG A 38 1.06 14.30 -8.23
CA ARG A 38 -0.32 14.09 -7.80
C ARG A 38 -1.14 13.22 -8.78
N LYS A 39 -0.98 13.45 -10.09
CA LYS A 39 -1.75 12.72 -11.13
C LYS A 39 -1.39 11.24 -11.14
N TRP A 40 -0.10 10.92 -11.12
CA TRP A 40 0.38 9.54 -11.10
C TRP A 40 0.09 8.83 -9.79
N PHE A 41 0.19 9.54 -8.65
CA PHE A 41 -0.21 8.99 -7.35
C PHE A 41 -1.68 8.56 -7.36
N PHE A 42 -2.58 9.44 -7.82
CA PHE A 42 -4.01 9.14 -7.95
C PHE A 42 -4.25 7.93 -8.88
N PHE A 43 -3.62 7.93 -10.06
CA PHE A 43 -3.78 6.85 -11.03
C PHE A 43 -3.33 5.49 -10.49
N TYR A 44 -2.15 5.41 -9.87
CA TYR A 44 -1.66 4.16 -9.29
C TYR A 44 -2.46 3.71 -8.07
N SER A 45 -2.90 4.63 -7.22
CA SER A 45 -3.81 4.31 -6.11
C SER A 45 -5.10 3.69 -6.60
N LEU A 46 -5.70 4.26 -7.65
CA LEU A 46 -6.93 3.77 -8.27
C LEU A 46 -6.75 2.37 -8.85
N ILE A 47 -5.62 2.09 -9.50
CA ILE A 47 -5.32 0.72 -10.00
C ILE A 47 -5.26 -0.26 -8.83
N ILE A 48 -4.51 0.05 -7.76
CA ILE A 48 -4.38 -0.85 -6.60
C ILE A 48 -5.74 -1.07 -5.93
N GLU A 49 -6.51 -0.01 -5.73
CA GLU A 49 -7.86 -0.10 -5.17
C GLU A 49 -8.79 -0.95 -6.06
N SER A 50 -8.70 -0.80 -7.38
CA SER A 50 -9.48 -1.63 -8.31
C SER A 50 -9.11 -3.11 -8.22
N ILE A 51 -7.82 -3.43 -8.07
CA ILE A 51 -7.39 -4.83 -7.85
C ILE A 51 -7.97 -5.36 -6.55
N VAL A 52 -7.91 -4.59 -5.48
CA VAL A 52 -8.45 -4.99 -4.17
C VAL A 52 -9.97 -5.17 -4.22
N LEU A 53 -10.71 -4.28 -4.88
CA LEU A 53 -12.17 -4.30 -4.91
C LEU A 53 -12.75 -5.32 -5.89
N VAL A 54 -12.08 -5.55 -7.02
CA VAL A 54 -12.61 -6.40 -8.11
C VAL A 54 -11.98 -7.79 -8.07
N VAL A 55 -10.65 -7.87 -8.03
CA VAL A 55 -9.93 -9.15 -8.17
C VAL A 55 -10.04 -9.98 -6.89
N LEU A 56 -9.91 -9.37 -5.72
CA LEU A 56 -9.93 -10.13 -4.45
C LEU A 56 -11.25 -10.85 -4.17
N PRO A 57 -12.45 -10.26 -4.39
CA PRO A 57 -13.71 -11.00 -4.25
C PRO A 57 -13.82 -12.17 -5.22
N GLN A 58 -13.34 -12.03 -6.47
CA GLN A 58 -13.34 -13.10 -7.46
C GLN A 58 -12.42 -14.24 -7.06
N VAL A 59 -11.20 -13.92 -6.60
CA VAL A 59 -10.29 -14.94 -6.07
C VAL A 59 -10.94 -15.68 -4.92
N ARG A 60 -11.54 -14.96 -3.96
CA ARG A 60 -12.24 -15.60 -2.84
C ARG A 60 -13.40 -16.48 -3.29
N TYR A 61 -14.17 -16.04 -4.29
CA TYR A 61 -15.27 -16.82 -4.84
C TYR A 61 -14.78 -18.12 -5.48
N LEU A 62 -13.77 -18.04 -6.35
CA LEU A 62 -13.19 -19.21 -7.04
C LEU A 62 -12.64 -20.26 -6.07
N PHE A 63 -12.11 -19.84 -4.92
CA PHE A 63 -11.53 -20.74 -3.93
C PHE A 63 -12.52 -21.24 -2.87
N ASN A 64 -13.75 -20.73 -2.85
CA ASN A 64 -14.83 -21.29 -2.03
C ASN A 64 -15.54 -22.49 -2.69
N GLU A 65 -15.23 -22.79 -3.96
CA GLU A 65 -15.72 -23.99 -4.63
C GLU A 65 -15.14 -25.25 -3.96
N PRO A 66 -15.95 -26.32 -3.73
CA PRO A 66 -15.56 -27.49 -2.95
C PRO A 66 -14.40 -28.29 -3.55
N TYR A 67 -14.01 -28.00 -4.78
CA TYR A 67 -12.97 -28.72 -5.53
C TYR A 67 -11.57 -28.10 -5.42
N ILE A 68 -11.43 -26.90 -4.86
CA ILE A 68 -10.14 -26.22 -4.74
C ILE A 68 -9.74 -26.17 -3.27
N ASN A 69 -8.51 -26.58 -3.00
CA ASN A 69 -7.97 -26.60 -1.64
C ASN A 69 -8.06 -25.19 -1.01
N SER A 70 -8.94 -25.03 -0.02
CA SER A 70 -9.19 -23.76 0.69
C SER A 70 -7.92 -23.14 1.28
N MET A 71 -6.92 -23.96 1.61
CA MET A 71 -5.61 -23.51 2.08
C MET A 71 -4.84 -22.77 0.98
N LEU A 72 -4.81 -23.32 -0.24
CA LEU A 72 -4.13 -22.67 -1.38
C LEU A 72 -4.78 -21.32 -1.71
N GLY A 73 -6.12 -21.28 -1.70
CA GLY A 73 -6.86 -20.04 -1.91
C GLY A 73 -6.53 -18.96 -0.87
N THR A 74 -6.46 -19.36 0.39
CA THR A 74 -6.09 -18.43 1.48
C THR A 74 -4.66 -17.90 1.30
N ILE A 75 -3.71 -18.76 0.95
CA ILE A 75 -2.32 -18.35 0.70
C ILE A 75 -2.26 -17.35 -0.47
N LEU A 76 -2.88 -17.64 -1.59
CA LEU A 76 -2.91 -16.75 -2.75
C LEU A 76 -3.58 -15.41 -2.42
N PHE A 77 -4.68 -15.42 -1.67
CA PHE A 77 -5.34 -14.21 -1.21
C PHE A 77 -4.42 -13.32 -0.36
N VAL A 78 -3.70 -13.92 0.60
CA VAL A 78 -2.75 -13.20 1.44
C VAL A 78 -1.57 -12.67 0.62
N LEU A 79 -1.04 -13.44 -0.34
CA LEU A 79 0.04 -12.98 -1.22
C LEU A 79 -0.38 -11.78 -2.08
N VAL A 80 -1.57 -11.78 -2.66
CA VAL A 80 -2.10 -10.63 -3.41
C VAL A 80 -2.20 -9.40 -2.51
N LEU A 81 -2.70 -9.55 -1.28
CA LEU A 81 -2.76 -8.44 -0.33
C LEU A 81 -1.39 -7.90 0.05
N ILE A 82 -0.39 -8.76 0.22
CA ILE A 82 1.01 -8.35 0.49
C ILE A 82 1.54 -7.51 -0.67
N VAL A 83 1.35 -7.96 -1.91
CA VAL A 83 1.82 -7.23 -3.10
C VAL A 83 1.10 -5.89 -3.26
N CYS A 84 -0.22 -5.85 -3.11
CA CYS A 84 -0.99 -4.61 -3.16
C CYS A 84 -0.55 -3.62 -2.07
N ASN A 85 -0.36 -4.10 -0.84
CA ASN A 85 0.08 -3.26 0.26
C ASN A 85 1.52 -2.74 0.06
N MET A 86 2.43 -3.56 -0.46
CA MET A 86 3.78 -3.13 -0.87
C MET A 86 3.71 -2.02 -1.94
N GLY A 87 2.83 -2.17 -2.93
CA GLY A 87 2.59 -1.14 -3.94
C GLY A 87 2.12 0.18 -3.31
N THR A 88 1.15 0.13 -2.40
CA THR A 88 0.67 1.30 -1.65
C THR A 88 1.79 1.97 -0.85
N GLN A 89 2.63 1.20 -0.15
CA GLN A 89 3.78 1.73 0.58
C GLN A 89 4.76 2.43 -0.38
N TYR A 90 5.08 1.81 -1.50
CA TYR A 90 6.02 2.34 -2.48
C TYR A 90 5.55 3.67 -3.09
N ILE A 91 4.30 3.73 -3.58
CA ILE A 91 3.77 4.96 -4.18
C ILE A 91 3.57 6.06 -3.15
N GLY A 92 3.18 5.71 -1.92
CA GLY A 92 3.02 6.66 -0.82
C GLY A 92 4.35 7.29 -0.41
N ILE A 93 5.42 6.51 -0.27
CA ILE A 93 6.77 7.02 0.01
C ILE A 93 7.19 8.00 -1.10
N LYS A 94 7.01 7.65 -2.37
CA LYS A 94 7.32 8.52 -3.52
C LYS A 94 6.50 9.80 -3.52
N ARG A 95 5.25 9.72 -3.09
CA ARG A 95 4.39 10.91 -2.97
C ARG A 95 4.83 11.82 -1.84
N LEU A 96 5.26 11.28 -0.69
CA LEU A 96 5.81 12.10 0.40
C LEU A 96 7.10 12.82 -0.01
N VAL A 97 7.94 12.21 -0.85
CA VAL A 97 9.09 12.89 -1.46
C VAL A 97 8.65 14.08 -2.33
N ASP A 98 7.60 13.93 -3.13
CA ASP A 98 7.06 15.01 -3.97
C ASP A 98 6.48 16.17 -3.15
N ILE A 99 5.90 15.88 -1.99
CA ILE A 99 5.41 16.89 -1.03
C ILE A 99 6.58 17.61 -0.32
N GLY A 100 7.78 17.03 -0.35
CA GLY A 100 8.97 17.63 0.30
C GLY A 100 9.17 17.18 1.75
N ILE A 101 8.59 16.05 2.15
CA ILE A 101 8.80 15.50 3.49
C ILE A 101 10.22 14.94 3.58
N THR A 102 10.99 15.38 4.56
CA THR A 102 12.40 15.03 4.75
C THR A 102 12.63 13.54 5.00
N ASN A 103 11.70 12.87 5.67
CA ASN A 103 11.77 11.44 5.90
C ASN A 103 10.51 10.72 5.36
N PRO A 104 10.48 10.39 4.07
CA PRO A 104 9.30 9.78 3.43
C PRO A 104 8.96 8.39 3.97
N LYS A 105 9.85 7.76 4.74
CA LYS A 105 9.60 6.46 5.39
C LYS A 105 8.51 6.53 6.47
N TRP A 106 8.15 7.73 6.93
CA TRP A 106 6.97 7.94 7.78
C TRP A 106 5.69 7.34 7.17
N TYR A 107 5.65 7.21 5.84
CA TYR A 107 4.52 6.56 5.18
C TYR A 107 4.33 5.11 5.62
N LEU A 108 5.37 4.40 6.03
CA LEU A 108 5.23 3.04 6.57
C LEU A 108 4.39 3.05 7.86
N GLY A 109 4.62 4.03 8.75
CA GLY A 109 3.79 4.21 9.94
C GLY A 109 2.35 4.58 9.61
N ILE A 110 2.15 5.50 8.66
CA ILE A 110 0.81 5.86 8.16
C ILE A 110 0.11 4.64 7.58
N ASN A 111 0.79 3.87 6.75
CA ASN A 111 0.26 2.65 6.15
C ASN A 111 -0.08 1.58 7.21
N PHE A 112 0.74 1.46 8.28
CA PHE A 112 0.42 0.60 9.42
C PHE A 112 -0.91 0.98 10.06
N LEU A 113 -1.13 2.26 10.32
CA LEU A 113 -2.39 2.77 10.88
C LEU A 113 -3.56 2.57 9.91
N LEU A 114 -3.35 2.82 8.61
CA LEU A 114 -4.37 2.62 7.58
C LEU A 114 -4.78 1.15 7.47
N LEU A 115 -3.82 0.25 7.41
CA LEU A 115 -4.09 -1.18 7.36
C LEU A 115 -4.71 -1.66 8.68
N GLY A 116 -4.25 -1.15 9.83
CA GLY A 116 -4.82 -1.44 11.14
C GLY A 116 -6.27 -0.99 11.30
N SER A 117 -6.66 0.09 10.60
CA SER A 117 -8.04 0.56 10.59
C SER A 117 -9.04 -0.47 10.04
N ILE A 118 -8.56 -1.47 9.30
CA ILE A 118 -9.39 -2.60 8.81
C ILE A 118 -9.97 -3.41 9.97
N LEU A 119 -9.35 -3.37 11.15
CA LEU A 119 -9.84 -4.03 12.36
C LEU A 119 -10.96 -3.25 13.06
N LEU A 120 -11.18 -1.99 12.67
CA LEU A 120 -12.21 -1.12 13.22
C LEU A 120 -13.58 -1.34 12.53
N PRO A 121 -14.69 -0.90 13.15
CA PRO A 121 -16.01 -0.88 12.52
C PRO A 121 -15.99 -0.14 11.18
N GLY A 122 -16.82 -0.61 10.22
CA GLY A 122 -16.76 -0.19 8.83
C GLY A 122 -16.83 1.32 8.57
N GLU A 123 -17.65 2.04 9.34
CA GLU A 123 -17.81 3.51 9.19
C GLU A 123 -16.54 4.26 9.59
N ILE A 124 -15.97 3.95 10.75
CA ILE A 124 -14.74 4.59 11.26
C ILE A 124 -13.57 4.30 10.32
N LYS A 125 -13.45 3.05 9.86
CA LYS A 125 -12.45 2.63 8.87
C LYS A 125 -12.52 3.48 7.61
N SER A 126 -13.71 3.63 7.04
CA SER A 126 -13.91 4.40 5.79
C SER A 126 -13.46 5.85 5.96
N ILE A 127 -13.84 6.50 7.06
CA ILE A 127 -13.46 7.88 7.36
C ILE A 127 -11.95 8.02 7.45
N ILE A 128 -11.27 7.14 8.19
CA ILE A 128 -9.81 7.22 8.37
C ILE A 128 -9.09 7.05 7.03
N VAL A 129 -9.42 6.00 6.27
CA VAL A 129 -8.75 5.69 5.00
C VAL A 129 -8.94 6.83 3.99
N HIS A 130 -10.18 7.31 3.82
CA HIS A 130 -10.44 8.38 2.87
C HIS A 130 -9.83 9.72 3.30
N SER A 131 -9.86 10.06 4.59
CA SER A 131 -9.26 11.29 5.09
C SER A 131 -7.76 11.33 4.86
N VAL A 132 -7.04 10.26 5.18
CA VAL A 132 -5.57 10.20 4.98
C VAL A 132 -5.22 10.24 3.49
N ASN A 133 -5.91 9.46 2.65
CA ASN A 133 -5.65 9.46 1.21
C ASN A 133 -5.94 10.83 0.59
N MET A 134 -7.01 11.51 1.01
CA MET A 134 -7.34 12.87 0.57
C MET A 134 -6.27 13.88 0.98
N VAL A 135 -5.79 13.84 2.23
CA VAL A 135 -4.72 14.73 2.68
C VAL A 135 -3.47 14.56 1.82
N VAL A 136 -3.02 13.32 1.62
CA VAL A 136 -1.83 13.02 0.81
C VAL A 136 -2.02 13.40 -0.67
N LEU A 137 -3.24 13.26 -1.20
CA LEU A 137 -3.58 13.64 -2.57
C LEU A 137 -3.59 15.15 -2.77
N VAL A 138 -4.20 15.90 -1.84
CA VAL A 138 -4.44 17.35 -1.99
C VAL A 138 -3.18 18.17 -1.71
N MET A 139 -2.24 17.68 -0.88
CA MET A 139 -1.00 18.39 -0.58
C MET A 139 -0.25 18.79 -1.87
N PRO A 140 0.19 20.06 -1.98
CA PRO A 140 0.89 20.56 -3.16
C PRO A 140 2.25 19.90 -3.33
N SER A 141 2.67 19.68 -4.57
CA SER A 141 4.02 19.23 -4.91
C SER A 141 5.03 20.35 -4.68
N GLN A 142 6.09 20.11 -3.91
CA GLN A 142 7.15 21.08 -3.65
C GLN A 142 8.35 20.90 -4.59
N THR A 143 8.52 19.72 -5.20
CA THR A 143 9.63 19.44 -6.12
C THR A 143 9.67 20.34 -7.35
N ILE A 144 8.56 20.97 -7.73
CA ILE A 144 8.49 21.89 -8.89
C ILE A 144 9.07 23.28 -8.54
N LYS A 145 9.18 23.66 -7.25
CA LYS A 145 9.66 24.98 -6.85
C LYS A 145 11.19 25.13 -6.85
N ASN A 146 11.94 24.04 -6.80
CA ASN A 146 13.40 24.07 -6.68
C ASN A 146 14.15 24.06 -8.03
N ASN A 147 13.43 23.98 -9.15
CA ASN A 147 14.00 23.94 -10.51
C ASN A 147 13.70 25.23 -11.33
N LYS A 148 13.45 26.36 -10.66
CA LYS A 148 13.35 27.66 -11.33
C LYS A 148 14.43 28.61 -10.82
#